data_9df0fe5268888f90c8ef97fb4ed325f4
#
_entry.id   9df0fe5268888f90c8ef97fb4ed325f4
#
_cell.length_a   1.000
_cell.length_b   1.000
_cell.length_c   1.000
_cell.angle_alpha   90.00
_cell.angle_beta   90.00
_cell.angle_gamma   90.00
#
_symmetry.space_group_name_H-M   'P 1'
#
loop_
_entity.id
_entity.type
_entity.pdbx_description
1 polymer ?
#
loop_
_entity_poly.entity_id
_entity_poly.type
_entity_poly.pdbx_seq_one_letter_code
_entity_poly.pdbx_strand_id
1 'polypeptide(L)'
;MFLRPALALAIAGLLTACSAEPALDTERRERSPEASPRPAERPAADDVFSAEPKGPRTSDGRPAAARLDIVALGIRGLRVVPYRGWTDDARGTEIQNDGHAASPHGPRGGVGPGGIGNYQVTAHRLSSTRAFEFLPRLRAGQRVVVETARWRYVYEIRQTRRTSFRSARSLAEQRAAVPGHPGRQPTRAMITLSTCATVEDHAAGNYWADEFDNPEHRIDKVGVLVGTHRSR
;
A
#
# COMPACT_ATOMS: atom_id res chain seq x y z
N MET A 1 -4.20 -59.51 -19.22
CA MET A 1 -3.54 -60.82 -19.10
C MET A 1 -2.12 -60.57 -18.65
N PHE A 2 -1.68 -61.26 -17.55
CA PHE A 2 -0.43 -61.14 -16.80
C PHE A 2 -0.33 -60.01 -15.77
N LEU A 3 -0.60 -60.25 -14.57
CA LEU A 3 -0.16 -60.98 -13.35
C LEU A 3 1.05 -60.29 -12.68
N ARG A 4 0.76 -59.91 -11.40
CA ARG A 4 1.69 -59.53 -10.30
C ARG A 4 2.70 -60.67 -9.99
N PRO A 5 3.78 -60.42 -9.17
CA PRO A 5 3.59 -60.56 -7.72
C PRO A 5 4.32 -59.57 -6.81
N ALA A 6 3.84 -59.58 -5.57
CA ALA A 6 4.37 -58.99 -4.36
C ALA A 6 5.58 -59.77 -3.81
N LEU A 7 6.47 -59.12 -3.06
CA LEU A 7 7.30 -59.80 -2.06
C LEU A 7 7.50 -58.90 -0.84
N ALA A 8 6.97 -59.39 0.26
CA ALA A 8 7.21 -58.92 1.63
C ALA A 8 8.43 -59.65 2.21
N LEU A 9 9.25 -58.96 3.01
CA LEU A 9 10.10 -59.61 3.97
C LEU A 9 10.23 -58.76 5.23
N ALA A 10 9.72 -59.32 6.32
CA ALA A 10 9.91 -58.88 7.70
C ALA A 10 11.12 -59.61 8.28
N ILE A 11 11.92 -58.94 9.09
CA ILE A 11 12.80 -59.61 10.08
C ILE A 11 12.80 -58.76 11.35
N ALA A 12 12.43 -59.43 12.42
CA ALA A 12 12.50 -59.06 13.82
C ALA A 12 13.79 -59.56 14.48
N GLY A 13 14.15 -59.03 15.62
CA GLY A 13 15.16 -59.55 16.54
C GLY A 13 15.81 -58.44 17.35
N LEU A 14 15.49 -58.25 18.52
CA LEU A 14 15.68 -58.87 19.88
C LEU A 14 16.87 -58.24 20.63
N LEU A 15 16.53 -57.54 21.73
CA LEU A 15 16.99 -57.57 23.13
C LEU A 15 18.52 -57.64 23.49
N THR A 16 18.95 -56.76 24.38
CA THR A 16 19.36 -56.96 25.80
C THR A 16 20.26 -55.80 26.22
N ALA A 17 20.17 -55.17 27.29
CA ALA A 17 20.08 -55.32 28.71
C ALA A 17 21.09 -54.40 29.43
N CYS A 18 20.59 -53.73 30.44
CA CYS A 18 21.20 -53.27 31.69
C CYS A 18 22.68 -52.89 31.80
N SER A 19 22.92 -51.64 32.30
CA SER A 19 23.67 -51.47 33.58
C SER A 19 23.69 -50.01 34.04
N ALA A 20 23.19 -49.82 35.27
CA ALA A 20 23.66 -49.03 36.40
C ALA A 20 24.11 -47.55 36.19
N GLU A 21 23.41 -46.67 36.91
CA GLU A 21 23.80 -45.34 37.36
C GLU A 21 25.12 -45.32 38.16
N PRO A 22 25.74 -44.12 38.23
CA PRO A 22 25.61 -43.40 39.48
C PRO A 22 25.23 -41.92 39.30
N ALA A 23 24.46 -41.44 40.28
CA ALA A 23 24.06 -40.07 40.51
C ALA A 23 25.27 -39.13 40.61
N LEU A 24 25.19 -38.02 39.89
CA LEU A 24 25.90 -36.79 40.21
C LEU A 24 24.92 -35.64 40.23
N ASP A 25 24.71 -35.23 41.46
CA ASP A 25 24.07 -34.01 41.87
C ASP A 25 24.72 -32.82 41.13
N THR A 26 23.96 -32.13 40.30
CA THR A 26 24.43 -30.88 39.74
C THR A 26 23.27 -29.91 39.76
N GLU A 27 23.44 -28.89 40.55
CA GLU A 27 22.62 -27.74 40.80
C GLU A 27 21.78 -27.33 39.58
N ARG A 28 20.49 -27.42 39.74
CA ARG A 28 19.47 -26.85 38.88
C ARG A 28 19.52 -25.33 39.03
N ARG A 29 20.38 -24.68 38.25
CA ARG A 29 20.35 -23.24 38.04
C ARG A 29 19.04 -22.91 37.33
N GLU A 30 18.09 -22.41 38.07
CA GLU A 30 16.85 -21.84 37.53
C GLU A 30 17.20 -20.77 36.53
N ARG A 31 17.09 -21.08 35.23
CA ARG A 31 17.04 -20.05 34.20
C ARG A 31 15.66 -19.42 34.29
N SER A 32 15.62 -18.21 34.75
CA SER A 32 14.48 -17.31 34.56
C SER A 32 14.04 -17.39 33.08
N PRO A 33 12.74 -17.46 32.80
CA PRO A 33 12.26 -17.42 31.41
C PRO A 33 12.67 -16.10 30.81
N GLU A 34 13.56 -16.16 29.82
CA GLU A 34 13.93 -15.06 28.97
C GLU A 34 12.63 -14.53 28.34
N ALA A 35 12.26 -13.30 28.71
CA ALA A 35 11.06 -12.65 28.21
C ALA A 35 11.15 -12.59 26.68
N SER A 36 10.26 -13.31 26.01
CA SER A 36 10.06 -13.17 24.57
C SER A 36 9.97 -11.67 24.20
N PRO A 37 10.71 -11.20 23.20
CA PRO A 37 10.61 -9.80 22.78
C PRO A 37 9.15 -9.53 22.42
N ARG A 38 8.54 -8.59 23.18
CA ARG A 38 7.19 -8.11 22.92
C ARG A 38 7.15 -7.63 21.46
N PRO A 39 6.20 -8.07 20.61
CA PRO A 39 6.09 -7.56 19.26
C PRO A 39 6.04 -6.05 19.32
N ALA A 40 6.88 -5.37 18.53
CA ALA A 40 6.88 -3.91 18.45
C ALA A 40 5.45 -3.45 18.15
N GLU A 41 4.87 -2.73 19.07
CA GLU A 41 3.54 -2.16 18.97
C GLU A 41 3.51 -1.28 17.71
N ARG A 42 2.68 -1.65 16.74
CA ARG A 42 2.49 -0.80 15.55
C ARG A 42 1.94 0.54 16.04
N PRO A 43 2.55 1.69 15.65
CA PRO A 43 2.06 2.99 16.05
C PRO A 43 0.56 3.09 15.79
N ALA A 44 -0.20 3.63 16.73
CA ALA A 44 -1.62 3.90 16.54
C ALA A 44 -1.79 4.75 15.27
N ALA A 45 -2.88 4.55 14.51
CA ALA A 45 -3.13 5.25 13.25
C ALA A 45 -3.08 6.79 13.40
N ASP A 46 -3.31 7.29 14.60
CA ASP A 46 -3.26 8.72 14.94
C ASP A 46 -1.82 9.27 14.96
N ASP A 47 -0.83 8.49 15.38
CA ASP A 47 0.58 8.92 15.43
C ASP A 47 1.20 9.02 14.04
N VAL A 48 0.77 8.15 13.10
CA VAL A 48 1.29 8.15 11.72
C VAL A 48 0.93 9.44 10.98
N PHE A 49 -0.20 10.07 11.33
CA PHE A 49 -0.74 11.26 10.66
C PHE A 49 -0.69 12.52 11.52
N SER A 50 0.08 12.57 12.60
CA SER A 50 0.04 13.65 13.60
C SER A 50 0.63 14.99 13.18
N ALA A 51 1.45 15.06 12.10
CA ALA A 51 2.10 16.28 11.67
C ALA A 51 1.09 17.36 11.20
N GLU A 52 1.11 18.55 11.82
CA GLU A 52 0.34 19.71 11.34
C GLU A 52 0.98 20.30 10.07
N PRO A 53 0.19 20.65 9.04
CA PRO A 53 0.70 21.26 7.83
C PRO A 53 1.18 22.70 8.10
N LYS A 54 2.37 23.03 7.58
CA LYS A 54 2.90 24.40 7.59
C LYS A 54 2.26 25.20 6.44
N GLY A 55 1.80 26.41 6.75
CA GLY A 55 1.19 27.31 5.78
C GLY A 55 -0.34 27.38 5.88
N PRO A 56 -0.97 28.27 5.09
CA PRO A 56 -2.40 28.52 5.16
C PRO A 56 -3.22 27.33 4.65
N ARG A 57 -4.41 27.15 5.18
CA ARG A 57 -5.44 26.26 4.59
C ARG A 57 -6.01 26.94 3.35
N THR A 58 -5.70 26.43 2.17
CA THR A 58 -5.95 27.09 0.88
C THR A 58 -6.83 26.29 -0.06
N SER A 59 -7.23 25.09 0.34
CA SER A 59 -8.07 24.20 -0.47
C SER A 59 -9.44 24.00 0.15
N ASP A 60 -10.47 24.11 -0.69
CA ASP A 60 -11.85 23.75 -0.39
C ASP A 60 -12.16 22.27 -0.72
N GLY A 61 -11.16 21.50 -1.15
CA GLY A 61 -11.31 20.10 -1.55
C GLY A 61 -11.97 19.88 -2.89
N ARG A 62 -12.21 20.95 -3.69
CA ARG A 62 -12.78 20.80 -5.04
C ARG A 62 -11.78 20.15 -5.98
N PRO A 63 -12.26 19.32 -6.94
CA PRO A 63 -11.43 18.75 -7.98
C PRO A 63 -10.73 19.83 -8.79
N ALA A 64 -9.44 19.64 -9.04
CA ALA A 64 -8.64 20.56 -9.85
C ALA A 64 -7.58 19.81 -10.64
N ALA A 65 -7.30 20.25 -11.86
CA ALA A 65 -6.13 19.80 -12.61
C ALA A 65 -4.86 20.21 -11.86
N ALA A 66 -3.88 19.33 -11.86
CA ALA A 66 -2.62 19.53 -11.14
C ALA A 66 -1.43 18.94 -11.90
N ARG A 67 -0.22 19.27 -11.44
CA ARG A 67 1.04 18.60 -11.78
C ARG A 67 1.60 17.91 -10.55
N LEU A 68 2.14 16.72 -10.73
CA LEU A 68 2.71 15.91 -9.67
C LEU A 68 4.22 15.80 -9.85
N ASP A 69 4.96 16.12 -8.79
CA ASP A 69 6.40 15.90 -8.71
C ASP A 69 6.73 14.95 -7.57
N ILE A 70 7.56 13.94 -7.85
CA ILE A 70 8.13 13.02 -6.87
C ILE A 70 9.62 12.91 -7.17
N VAL A 71 10.40 13.85 -6.60
CA VAL A 71 11.84 13.96 -6.90
C VAL A 71 12.61 12.68 -6.63
N ALA A 72 12.24 11.96 -5.54
CA ALA A 72 12.84 10.68 -5.18
C ALA A 72 12.69 9.57 -6.23
N LEU A 73 11.73 9.72 -7.16
CA LEU A 73 11.47 8.79 -8.25
C LEU A 73 11.77 9.38 -9.63
N GLY A 74 12.29 10.61 -9.70
CA GLY A 74 12.52 11.30 -10.97
C GLY A 74 11.26 11.79 -11.68
N ILE A 75 10.09 11.71 -11.05
CA ILE A 75 8.81 12.17 -11.62
C ILE A 75 8.77 13.70 -11.50
N ARG A 76 8.53 14.39 -12.64
CA ARG A 76 8.40 15.84 -12.69
C ARG A 76 7.27 16.25 -13.62
N GLY A 77 6.39 17.14 -13.14
CA GLY A 77 5.33 17.73 -13.91
C GLY A 77 4.30 16.74 -14.49
N LEU A 78 4.17 15.54 -13.91
CA LEU A 78 3.17 14.57 -14.35
C LEU A 78 1.78 15.19 -14.21
N ARG A 79 1.07 15.30 -15.33
CA ARG A 79 -0.29 15.84 -15.35
C ARG A 79 -1.24 14.94 -14.57
N VAL A 80 -2.02 15.53 -13.67
CA VAL A 80 -3.10 14.86 -12.93
C VAL A 80 -4.43 15.41 -13.42
N VAL A 81 -5.27 14.53 -13.97
CA VAL A 81 -6.56 14.85 -14.53
C VAL A 81 -7.67 14.46 -13.56
N PRO A 82 -8.46 15.43 -13.05
CA PRO A 82 -9.63 15.11 -12.23
C PRO A 82 -10.76 14.55 -13.10
N TYR A 83 -11.48 13.55 -12.58
CA TYR A 83 -12.65 12.99 -13.24
C TYR A 83 -13.67 12.48 -12.22
N ARG A 84 -14.95 12.45 -12.61
CA ARG A 84 -16.00 11.88 -11.75
C ARG A 84 -16.02 10.36 -11.88
N GLY A 85 -15.76 9.67 -10.76
CA GLY A 85 -15.68 8.20 -10.79
C GLY A 85 -15.03 7.63 -9.53
N TRP A 86 -14.34 6.52 -9.69
CA TRP A 86 -13.59 5.84 -8.64
C TRP A 86 -12.26 5.29 -9.19
N THR A 87 -11.37 4.86 -8.30
CA THR A 87 -10.04 4.32 -8.70
C THR A 87 -10.17 3.20 -9.72
N ASP A 88 -9.47 3.35 -10.84
CA ASP A 88 -9.32 2.39 -11.93
C ASP A 88 -10.65 1.92 -12.57
N ASP A 89 -11.64 2.82 -12.64
CA ASP A 89 -12.78 2.63 -13.53
C ASP A 89 -12.39 2.91 -15.01
N ALA A 90 -13.31 2.65 -15.94
CA ALA A 90 -13.06 2.82 -17.37
C ALA A 90 -12.50 4.21 -17.71
N ARG A 91 -13.07 5.28 -17.13
CA ARG A 91 -12.61 6.65 -17.39
C ARG A 91 -11.24 6.93 -16.79
N GLY A 92 -10.99 6.44 -15.59
CA GLY A 92 -9.68 6.54 -14.94
C GLY A 92 -8.60 5.80 -15.74
N THR A 93 -8.91 4.61 -16.24
CA THR A 93 -8.02 3.80 -17.09
C THR A 93 -7.72 4.52 -18.41
N GLU A 94 -8.71 5.12 -19.06
CA GLU A 94 -8.52 5.90 -20.29
C GLU A 94 -7.54 7.08 -20.08
N ILE A 95 -7.70 7.85 -18.99
CA ILE A 95 -6.78 8.95 -18.64
C ILE A 95 -5.35 8.42 -18.44
N GLN A 96 -5.20 7.26 -17.80
CA GLN A 96 -3.89 6.63 -17.58
C GLN A 96 -3.27 6.13 -18.90
N ASN A 97 -4.09 5.62 -19.83
CA ASN A 97 -3.66 5.20 -21.18
C ASN A 97 -3.12 6.38 -21.99
N ASP A 98 -3.67 7.59 -21.80
CA ASP A 98 -3.17 8.84 -22.36
C ASP A 98 -1.86 9.32 -21.73
N GLY A 99 -1.29 8.57 -20.79
CA GLY A 99 -0.01 8.88 -20.14
C GLY A 99 -0.11 9.86 -18.98
N HIS A 100 -1.30 10.09 -18.48
CA HIS A 100 -1.57 11.01 -17.35
C HIS A 100 -1.86 10.22 -16.06
N ALA A 101 -1.79 10.90 -14.93
CA ALA A 101 -2.35 10.38 -13.69
C ALA A 101 -3.83 10.78 -13.59
N ALA A 102 -4.66 9.88 -13.10
CA ALA A 102 -6.09 10.05 -12.93
C ALA A 102 -6.43 10.33 -11.46
N SER A 103 -7.33 11.29 -11.20
CA SER A 103 -7.79 11.60 -9.85
C SER A 103 -9.32 11.57 -9.78
N PRO A 104 -9.89 10.47 -9.23
CA PRO A 104 -11.32 10.31 -9.12
C PRO A 104 -11.91 11.22 -8.04
N HIS A 105 -13.11 11.77 -8.30
CA HIS A 105 -13.90 12.52 -7.33
C HIS A 105 -15.38 12.12 -7.36
N GLY A 106 -16.15 12.59 -6.39
CA GLY A 106 -17.58 12.27 -6.25
C GLY A 106 -17.84 11.22 -5.18
N PRO A 107 -19.02 10.56 -5.15
CA PRO A 107 -19.45 9.72 -4.02
C PRO A 107 -18.57 8.52 -3.71
N ARG A 108 -17.82 8.02 -4.71
CA ARG A 108 -16.86 6.90 -4.59
C ARG A 108 -15.43 7.30 -4.89
N GLY A 109 -15.18 8.58 -5.14
CA GLY A 109 -13.87 9.15 -5.38
C GLY A 109 -13.34 9.89 -4.15
N GLY A 110 -12.22 10.58 -4.34
CA GLY A 110 -11.58 11.37 -3.31
C GLY A 110 -11.94 12.85 -3.34
N VAL A 111 -11.19 13.63 -2.57
CA VAL A 111 -11.21 15.10 -2.59
C VAL A 111 -10.19 15.65 -3.60
N GLY A 112 -10.24 16.95 -3.86
CA GLY A 112 -9.22 17.63 -4.66
C GLY A 112 -7.94 17.93 -3.88
N PRO A 113 -6.89 18.45 -4.56
CA PRO A 113 -5.59 18.74 -3.98
C PRO A 113 -5.68 19.62 -2.73
N GLY A 114 -5.01 19.25 -1.65
CA GLY A 114 -4.97 19.99 -0.38
C GLY A 114 -6.26 19.94 0.44
N GLY A 115 -7.32 19.28 -0.05
CA GLY A 115 -8.59 19.15 0.67
C GLY A 115 -8.51 18.20 1.85
N ILE A 116 -9.26 18.48 2.91
CA ILE A 116 -9.39 17.56 4.05
C ILE A 116 -10.07 16.27 3.57
N GLY A 117 -9.40 15.14 3.74
CA GLY A 117 -9.80 13.84 3.21
C GLY A 117 -8.70 13.23 2.35
N ASN A 118 -9.07 12.26 1.53
CA ASN A 118 -8.16 11.47 0.71
C ASN A 118 -8.14 11.97 -0.74
N TYR A 119 -7.08 12.66 -1.14
CA TYR A 119 -6.80 12.99 -2.53
C TYR A 119 -6.22 11.76 -3.23
N GLN A 120 -7.00 11.10 -4.07
CA GLN A 120 -6.61 9.87 -4.76
C GLN A 120 -5.99 10.18 -6.12
N VAL A 121 -4.84 9.55 -6.42
CA VAL A 121 -4.13 9.70 -7.70
C VAL A 121 -3.65 8.33 -8.14
N THR A 122 -4.05 7.91 -9.33
CA THR A 122 -3.66 6.63 -9.94
C THR A 122 -2.91 6.84 -11.23
N ALA A 123 -1.92 5.99 -11.51
CA ALA A 123 -1.25 5.95 -12.80
C ALA A 123 -0.69 4.56 -13.08
N HIS A 124 -0.55 4.24 -14.36
CA HIS A 124 -0.01 2.98 -14.81
C HIS A 124 1.43 2.73 -14.33
N ARG A 125 1.70 1.46 -13.99
CA ARG A 125 3.04 0.99 -13.64
C ARG A 125 3.83 0.48 -14.84
N LEU A 126 3.22 -0.35 -15.69
CA LEU A 126 3.89 -1.07 -16.78
C LEU A 126 3.35 -0.70 -18.16
N SER A 127 2.19 -0.03 -18.23
CA SER A 127 1.52 0.35 -19.48
C SER A 127 1.69 1.82 -19.78
N SER A 128 1.44 2.22 -21.03
CA SER A 128 1.52 3.59 -21.51
C SER A 128 2.89 4.23 -21.18
N THR A 129 2.92 5.40 -20.56
CA THR A 129 4.15 6.11 -20.18
C THR A 129 4.84 5.51 -18.94
N ARG A 130 4.25 4.49 -18.29
CA ARG A 130 4.75 3.87 -17.06
C ARG A 130 4.99 4.89 -15.94
N ALA A 131 4.09 5.89 -15.84
CA ALA A 131 4.28 7.07 -15.00
C ALA A 131 4.56 6.72 -13.52
N PHE A 132 4.01 5.62 -13.01
CA PHE A 132 4.24 5.11 -11.65
C PHE A 132 5.06 3.83 -11.58
N GLU A 133 5.92 3.57 -12.58
CA GLU A 133 6.79 2.38 -12.61
C GLU A 133 7.54 2.16 -11.30
N PHE A 134 8.13 3.21 -10.76
CA PHE A 134 8.95 3.16 -9.55
C PHE A 134 8.19 3.55 -8.27
N LEU A 135 6.87 3.74 -8.32
CA LEU A 135 6.09 4.09 -7.14
C LEU A 135 6.32 3.13 -5.94
N PRO A 136 6.48 1.80 -6.13
CA PRO A 136 6.77 0.90 -5.03
C PRO A 136 8.02 1.27 -4.22
N ARG A 137 9.01 1.94 -4.83
CA ARG A 137 10.25 2.38 -4.18
C ARG A 137 10.09 3.62 -3.29
N LEU A 138 8.96 4.33 -3.40
CA LEU A 138 8.70 5.52 -2.57
C LEU A 138 8.53 5.10 -1.10
N ARG A 139 9.27 5.75 -0.21
CA ARG A 139 9.38 5.38 1.21
C ARG A 139 8.74 6.43 2.12
N ALA A 140 8.39 6.03 3.34
CA ALA A 140 7.98 6.96 4.38
C ALA A 140 9.03 8.07 4.58
N GLY A 141 8.58 9.29 4.88
CA GLY A 141 9.40 10.50 4.98
C GLY A 141 9.70 11.20 3.65
N GLN A 142 9.53 10.52 2.50
CA GLN A 142 9.74 11.15 1.20
C GLN A 142 8.54 12.03 0.81
N ARG A 143 8.84 13.06 0.02
CA ARG A 143 7.87 14.10 -0.31
C ARG A 143 7.30 13.96 -1.71
N VAL A 144 6.04 14.31 -1.81
CA VAL A 144 5.26 14.41 -3.04
C VAL A 144 4.72 15.84 -3.12
N VAL A 145 4.90 16.47 -4.26
CA VAL A 145 4.43 17.82 -4.49
C VAL A 145 3.31 17.78 -5.53
N VAL A 146 2.19 18.40 -5.19
CA VAL A 146 1.04 18.58 -6.09
C VAL A 146 0.86 20.08 -6.33
N GLU A 147 1.00 20.49 -7.56
CA GLU A 147 0.89 21.90 -7.96
C GLU A 147 -0.35 22.13 -8.79
N THR A 148 -1.19 23.05 -8.35
CA THR A 148 -2.35 23.58 -9.08
C THR A 148 -2.01 24.96 -9.65
N ALA A 149 -2.93 25.60 -10.35
CA ALA A 149 -2.72 26.97 -10.88
C ALA A 149 -2.37 28.01 -9.79
N ARG A 150 -2.75 27.80 -8.54
CA ARG A 150 -2.60 28.80 -7.46
C ARG A 150 -1.75 28.32 -6.30
N TRP A 151 -1.71 27.02 -6.04
CA TRP A 151 -1.16 26.46 -4.82
C TRP A 151 -0.32 25.23 -5.08
N ARG A 152 0.75 25.13 -4.30
CA ARG A 152 1.66 24.00 -4.24
C ARG A 152 1.49 23.31 -2.88
N TYR A 153 1.04 22.06 -2.91
CA TYR A 153 0.78 21.22 -1.76
C TYR A 153 1.91 20.21 -1.60
N VAL A 154 2.54 20.17 -0.43
CA VAL A 154 3.62 19.24 -0.12
C VAL A 154 3.07 18.17 0.81
N TYR A 155 3.03 16.94 0.34
CA TYR A 155 2.67 15.76 1.13
C TYR A 155 3.92 15.00 1.52
N GLU A 156 3.92 14.39 2.70
CA GLU A 156 4.95 13.47 3.15
C GLU A 156 4.35 12.07 3.29
N ILE A 157 4.98 11.09 2.64
CA ILE A 157 4.54 9.69 2.68
C ILE A 157 4.73 9.14 4.09
N ARG A 158 3.70 8.45 4.61
CA ARG A 158 3.67 7.88 5.95
C ARG A 158 3.63 6.36 5.94
N GLN A 159 2.94 5.77 4.97
CA GLN A 159 2.79 4.31 4.91
C GLN A 159 2.61 3.80 3.49
N THR A 160 2.85 2.51 3.33
CA THR A 160 2.49 1.73 2.15
C THR A 160 1.39 0.76 2.53
N ARG A 161 0.34 0.69 1.70
CA ARG A 161 -0.76 -0.27 1.82
C ARG A 161 -0.80 -1.14 0.57
N ARG A 162 -1.45 -2.29 0.68
CA ARG A 162 -1.81 -3.14 -0.45
C ARG A 162 -3.33 -3.26 -0.50
N THR A 163 -3.92 -3.01 -1.66
CA THR A 163 -5.37 -3.10 -1.89
C THR A 163 -5.65 -4.26 -2.82
N SER A 164 -6.60 -5.13 -2.47
CA SER A 164 -7.13 -6.16 -3.36
C SER A 164 -8.42 -5.68 -4.01
N PHE A 165 -8.49 -5.71 -5.34
CA PHE A 165 -9.68 -5.35 -6.11
C PHE A 165 -10.78 -6.42 -6.04
N ARG A 166 -10.44 -7.63 -5.59
CA ARG A 166 -11.40 -8.71 -5.31
C ARG A 166 -12.03 -8.61 -3.92
N SER A 167 -11.58 -7.68 -3.08
CA SER A 167 -12.09 -7.49 -1.73
C SER A 167 -12.83 -6.17 -1.60
N ALA A 168 -14.16 -6.22 -1.44
CA ALA A 168 -14.99 -5.03 -1.20
C ALA A 168 -14.53 -4.23 0.02
N ARG A 169 -14.07 -4.93 1.09
CA ARG A 169 -13.49 -4.31 2.28
C ARG A 169 -12.21 -3.56 1.93
N SER A 170 -11.30 -4.18 1.19
CA SER A 170 -10.02 -3.57 0.81
C SER A 170 -10.24 -2.33 -0.05
N LEU A 171 -11.19 -2.39 -1.00
CA LEU A 171 -11.60 -1.23 -1.81
C LEU A 171 -12.22 -0.12 -0.96
N ALA A 172 -13.08 -0.44 0.00
CA ALA A 172 -13.65 0.54 0.92
C ALA A 172 -12.55 1.22 1.76
N GLU A 173 -11.55 0.46 2.22
CA GLU A 173 -10.39 0.97 2.95
C GLU A 173 -9.52 1.90 2.09
N GLN A 174 -9.28 1.58 0.81
CA GLN A 174 -8.52 2.43 -0.12
C GLN A 174 -9.24 3.77 -0.37
N ARG A 175 -10.55 3.69 -0.62
CA ARG A 175 -11.39 4.84 -1.01
C ARG A 175 -11.86 5.68 0.17
N ALA A 176 -11.63 5.23 1.39
CA ALA A 176 -12.04 5.93 2.60
C ALA A 176 -11.46 7.35 2.67
N ALA A 177 -12.21 8.28 3.24
CA ALA A 177 -11.77 9.65 3.47
C ALA A 177 -10.53 9.71 4.39
N VAL A 178 -10.40 8.73 5.31
CA VAL A 178 -9.16 8.40 6.02
C VAL A 178 -8.68 7.05 5.49
N PRO A 179 -7.63 6.98 4.66
CA PRO A 179 -7.18 5.75 4.04
C PRO A 179 -6.98 4.61 5.06
N GLY A 180 -7.64 3.48 4.83
CA GLY A 180 -7.63 2.32 5.73
C GLY A 180 -8.69 2.33 6.83
N HIS A 181 -9.48 3.41 6.96
CA HIS A 181 -10.47 3.56 8.03
C HIS A 181 -11.83 4.03 7.49
N PRO A 182 -12.62 3.13 6.86
CA PRO A 182 -13.96 3.44 6.38
C PRO A 182 -14.85 3.99 7.50
N GLY A 183 -15.60 5.06 7.18
CA GLY A 183 -16.51 5.71 8.15
C GLY A 183 -15.83 6.71 9.09
N ARG A 184 -14.51 6.74 9.18
CA ARG A 184 -13.81 7.75 9.99
C ARG A 184 -13.88 9.12 9.32
N GLN A 185 -14.23 10.14 10.10
CA GLN A 185 -14.25 11.54 9.64
C GLN A 185 -12.81 12.06 9.47
N PRO A 186 -12.46 12.61 8.30
CA PRO A 186 -11.12 13.16 8.07
C PRO A 186 -10.96 14.50 8.77
N THR A 187 -9.83 14.68 9.43
CA THR A 187 -9.42 15.96 10.04
C THR A 187 -8.23 16.58 9.32
N ARG A 188 -7.63 15.84 8.37
CA ARG A 188 -6.41 16.22 7.66
C ARG A 188 -6.53 16.02 6.16
N ALA A 189 -5.74 16.77 5.41
CA ALA A 189 -5.55 16.53 3.99
C ALA A 189 -4.54 15.39 3.80
N MET A 190 -4.97 14.34 3.12
CA MET A 190 -4.16 13.15 2.82
C MET A 190 -4.10 12.92 1.31
N ILE A 191 -3.10 12.17 0.87
CA ILE A 191 -2.95 11.72 -0.51
C ILE A 191 -2.78 10.19 -0.52
N THR A 192 -3.41 9.53 -1.47
CA THR A 192 -3.12 8.14 -1.83
C THR A 192 -2.64 8.09 -3.28
N LEU A 193 -1.38 7.71 -3.49
CA LEU A 193 -0.85 7.39 -4.81
C LEU A 193 -0.96 5.89 -5.02
N SER A 194 -1.61 5.45 -6.09
CA SER A 194 -1.90 4.04 -6.35
C SER A 194 -1.38 3.60 -7.70
N THR A 195 -0.81 2.39 -7.75
CA THR A 195 -0.39 1.74 -8.98
C THR A 195 -0.55 0.22 -8.89
N CYS A 196 -0.52 -0.45 -10.04
CA CYS A 196 -0.66 -1.90 -10.14
C CYS A 196 0.50 -2.65 -9.46
N ALA A 197 0.19 -3.75 -8.77
CA ALA A 197 1.17 -4.65 -8.17
C ALA A 197 1.50 -5.85 -9.08
N THR A 198 1.44 -5.66 -10.41
CA THR A 198 1.61 -6.74 -11.41
C THR A 198 2.86 -7.58 -11.18
N VAL A 199 4.00 -6.93 -10.90
CA VAL A 199 5.27 -7.64 -10.69
C VAL A 199 5.22 -8.52 -9.45
N GLU A 200 4.67 -8.00 -8.35
CA GLU A 200 4.56 -8.70 -7.08
C GLU A 200 3.50 -9.81 -7.13
N ASP A 201 2.40 -9.59 -7.86
CA ASP A 201 1.35 -10.58 -8.05
C ASP A 201 1.87 -11.76 -8.91
N HIS A 202 2.52 -11.48 -10.04
CA HIS A 202 3.10 -12.53 -10.89
C HIS A 202 4.20 -13.31 -10.16
N ALA A 203 5.05 -12.64 -9.38
CA ALA A 203 6.07 -13.30 -8.57
C ALA A 203 5.46 -14.23 -7.49
N ALA A 204 4.23 -13.94 -7.05
CA ALA A 204 3.45 -14.78 -6.14
C ALA A 204 2.57 -15.83 -6.85
N GLY A 205 2.66 -15.95 -8.20
CA GLY A 205 1.84 -16.86 -9.00
C GLY A 205 0.39 -16.40 -9.18
N ASN A 206 0.08 -15.14 -8.88
CA ASN A 206 -1.24 -14.57 -9.08
C ASN A 206 -1.30 -13.83 -10.41
N TYR A 207 -1.99 -14.42 -11.38
CA TYR A 207 -2.20 -13.88 -12.73
C TYR A 207 -3.65 -13.42 -12.97
N TRP A 208 -4.42 -13.23 -11.92
CA TRP A 208 -5.77 -12.69 -12.05
C TRP A 208 -5.72 -11.26 -12.60
N ALA A 209 -6.64 -10.95 -13.53
CA ALA A 209 -6.85 -9.62 -14.05
C ALA A 209 -8.34 -9.31 -14.15
N ASP A 210 -8.71 -8.02 -14.07
CA ASP A 210 -10.05 -7.54 -14.34
C ASP A 210 -10.28 -7.29 -15.84
N GLU A 211 -11.45 -6.78 -16.21
CA GLU A 211 -11.84 -6.46 -17.58
C GLU A 211 -10.98 -5.39 -18.27
N PHE A 212 -10.17 -4.66 -17.51
CA PHE A 212 -9.21 -3.65 -18.00
C PHE A 212 -7.76 -4.14 -17.95
N ASP A 213 -7.55 -5.44 -17.79
CA ASP A 213 -6.23 -6.08 -17.65
C ASP A 213 -5.43 -5.56 -16.43
N ASN A 214 -6.14 -5.13 -15.39
CA ASN A 214 -5.52 -4.75 -14.14
C ASN A 214 -5.35 -5.97 -13.22
N PRO A 215 -4.18 -6.13 -12.56
CA PRO A 215 -3.94 -7.22 -11.61
C PRO A 215 -4.80 -7.06 -10.35
N GLU A 216 -4.91 -8.12 -9.57
CA GLU A 216 -5.70 -8.10 -8.35
C GLU A 216 -5.28 -6.98 -7.38
N HIS A 217 -3.97 -6.79 -7.20
CA HIS A 217 -3.51 -5.90 -6.16
C HIS A 217 -3.00 -4.55 -6.68
N ARG A 218 -3.12 -3.56 -5.80
CA ARG A 218 -2.52 -2.24 -5.93
C ARG A 218 -1.52 -2.00 -4.81
N ILE A 219 -0.49 -1.20 -5.11
CA ILE A 219 0.42 -0.63 -4.12
C ILE A 219 0.03 0.82 -3.93
N ASP A 220 -0.39 1.14 -2.71
CA ASP A 220 -0.85 2.46 -2.33
C ASP A 220 0.18 3.13 -1.41
N LYS A 221 0.63 4.33 -1.78
CA LYS A 221 1.47 5.19 -0.94
C LYS A 221 0.60 6.27 -0.34
N VAL A 222 0.42 6.23 0.97
CA VAL A 222 -0.41 7.17 1.70
C VAL A 222 0.46 8.20 2.38
N GLY A 223 0.13 9.48 2.18
CA GLY A 223 0.84 10.63 2.76
C GLY A 223 -0.12 11.64 3.39
N VAL A 224 0.45 12.53 4.18
CA VAL A 224 -0.25 13.67 4.79
C VAL A 224 0.29 14.98 4.27
N LEU A 225 -0.55 15.99 4.17
CA LEU A 225 -0.15 17.35 3.82
C LEU A 225 0.71 17.92 4.96
N VAL A 226 1.93 18.37 4.62
CA VAL A 226 2.89 18.96 5.58
C VAL A 226 3.27 20.40 5.23
N GLY A 227 2.86 20.90 4.08
CA GLY A 227 3.14 22.28 3.68
C GLY A 227 2.25 22.75 2.52
N THR A 228 2.01 24.06 2.49
CA THR A 228 1.25 24.73 1.43
C THR A 228 1.95 26.04 1.09
N HIS A 229 2.19 26.29 -0.20
CA HIS A 229 2.84 27.47 -0.74
C HIS A 229 2.08 28.00 -1.94
N ARG A 230 2.27 29.27 -2.30
CA ARG A 230 1.80 29.78 -3.60
C ARG A 230 2.58 29.12 -4.73
N SER A 231 1.89 28.79 -5.83
CA SER A 231 2.54 28.44 -7.11
C SER A 231 3.32 29.64 -7.62
N ARG A 232 4.45 29.40 -8.26
CA ARG A 232 5.31 30.43 -8.85
C ARG A 232 4.86 30.74 -10.27
#